data_b9d5c576870fc65356fa3b35eb38d457
#
_entry.id   b9d5c576870fc65356fa3b35eb38d457
#
_cell.length_a   1.000
_cell.length_b   1.000
_cell.length_c   1.000
_cell.angle_alpha   90.00
_cell.angle_beta   90.00
_cell.angle_gamma   90.00
#
_symmetry.space_group_name_H-M   'P 1'
#
loop_
_entity.id
_entity.type
_entity.pdbx_description
1 polymer ?
#
loop_
_entity_poly.entity_id
_entity_poly.type
_entity_poly.pdbx_seq_one_letter_code
_entity_poly.pdbx_strand_id
1 'polypeptide(L)'
;MQEKNISFNNFEQCIKSTICTAYCPVVAVNPLYPGPKQAGPDGERLRLKNKYFFDENLKYCMNCKRCEVACPSGVKIADLIHSARRRFSTATPGLRDRLLASTDFMGKMARPFAPVVNFMVASKPVKAVMDATLHIDSHRTFPKYKAHGFESWFRKEAQE
;
A
#
# COMPACT_ATOMS: atom_id res chain seq x y z
N MET A 1 -22.33 6.06 -7.08
CA MET A 1 -21.43 6.14 -5.90
C MET A 1 -20.90 7.56 -5.84
N GLN A 2 -21.41 8.38 -4.92
CA GLN A 2 -20.89 9.74 -4.72
C GLN A 2 -19.46 9.62 -4.19
N GLU A 3 -18.47 10.03 -4.97
CA GLU A 3 -17.13 10.30 -4.47
C GLU A 3 -17.28 11.35 -3.36
N LYS A 4 -17.12 10.91 -2.10
CA LYS A 4 -16.88 11.85 -1.00
C LYS A 4 -15.65 12.66 -1.41
N ASN A 5 -15.87 13.92 -1.79
CA ASN A 5 -14.82 14.92 -1.95
C ASN A 5 -14.06 14.99 -0.62
N ILE A 6 -13.05 14.15 -0.47
CA ILE A 6 -12.02 14.41 0.53
C ILE A 6 -11.42 15.72 0.07
N SER A 7 -11.60 16.76 0.85
CA SER A 7 -11.07 18.10 0.57
C SER A 7 -9.55 18.00 0.42
N PHE A 8 -9.07 17.82 -0.82
CA PHE A 8 -7.65 17.80 -1.15
C PHE A 8 -7.02 19.19 -1.15
N ASN A 9 -7.71 20.21 -0.67
CA ASN A 9 -7.27 21.58 -0.62
C ASN A 9 -6.11 21.82 0.36
N ASN A 10 -5.74 20.80 1.15
CA ASN A 10 -4.66 20.90 2.13
C ASN A 10 -3.26 21.03 1.49
N PHE A 11 -3.06 20.64 0.21
CA PHE A 11 -1.76 20.75 -0.46
C PHE A 11 -1.29 22.20 -0.65
N GLU A 12 -2.21 23.17 -0.72
CA GLU A 12 -1.89 24.59 -0.82
C GLU A 12 -1.22 25.14 0.43
N GLN A 13 -1.42 24.50 1.58
CA GLN A 13 -0.76 24.87 2.85
C GLN A 13 0.74 24.52 2.86
N CYS A 14 1.24 23.86 1.81
CA CYS A 14 2.64 23.49 1.70
C CYS A 14 3.52 24.72 1.53
N ILE A 15 4.32 25.05 2.55
CA ILE A 15 5.30 26.13 2.57
C ILE A 15 6.61 25.78 1.86
N LYS A 16 6.70 24.63 1.19
CA LYS A 16 7.87 24.16 0.42
C LYS A 16 9.16 23.99 1.23
N SER A 17 9.06 23.74 2.53
CA SER A 17 10.21 23.58 3.44
C SER A 17 11.13 22.39 3.14
N THR A 18 10.68 21.42 2.34
CA THR A 18 11.38 20.17 2.00
C THR A 18 11.68 19.21 3.18
N ILE A 19 11.32 19.54 4.38
CA ILE A 19 11.49 18.69 5.59
C ILE A 19 10.95 17.28 5.35
N CYS A 20 9.78 17.16 4.76
CA CYS A 20 9.17 15.88 4.42
C CYS A 20 10.07 14.99 3.52
N THR A 21 10.89 15.58 2.66
CA THR A 21 11.83 14.87 1.79
C THR A 21 13.03 14.36 2.60
N ALA A 22 13.56 15.17 3.52
CA ALA A 22 14.65 14.75 4.40
C ALA A 22 14.27 13.57 5.33
N TYR A 23 13.01 13.52 5.77
CA TYR A 23 12.50 12.45 6.62
C TYR A 23 12.03 11.21 5.84
N CYS A 24 12.10 11.22 4.53
CA CYS A 24 11.59 10.10 3.72
C CYS A 24 12.62 8.98 3.60
N PRO A 25 12.33 7.76 4.10
CA PRO A 25 13.26 6.65 4.01
C PRO A 25 13.48 6.16 2.57
N VAL A 26 12.50 6.38 1.69
CA VAL A 26 12.61 5.96 0.29
C VAL A 26 13.57 6.85 -0.49
N VAL A 27 13.55 8.15 -0.27
CA VAL A 27 14.48 9.10 -0.92
C VAL A 27 15.93 8.77 -0.59
N ALA A 28 16.18 8.31 0.64
CA ALA A 28 17.52 7.97 1.09
C ALA A 28 18.16 6.80 0.32
N VAL A 29 17.34 5.90 -0.25
CA VAL A 29 17.82 4.64 -0.87
C VAL A 29 17.42 4.49 -2.33
N ASN A 30 16.48 5.27 -2.84
CA ASN A 30 15.98 5.16 -4.21
C ASN A 30 15.99 6.51 -4.94
N PRO A 31 16.98 6.74 -5.82
CA PRO A 31 17.12 8.00 -6.57
C PRO A 31 15.99 8.24 -7.59
N LEU A 32 15.23 7.20 -7.96
CA LEU A 32 14.10 7.33 -8.88
C LEU A 32 12.86 7.95 -8.22
N TYR A 33 12.81 7.97 -6.89
CA TYR A 33 11.69 8.57 -6.19
C TYR A 33 11.91 10.09 -5.99
N PRO A 34 11.03 10.95 -6.54
CA PRO A 34 11.24 12.40 -6.52
C PRO A 34 11.06 13.02 -5.12
N GLY A 35 10.64 12.23 -4.15
CA GLY A 35 10.39 12.68 -2.80
C GLY A 35 8.96 13.15 -2.53
N PRO A 36 8.54 13.16 -1.25
CA PRO A 36 7.16 13.44 -0.86
C PRO A 36 6.67 14.82 -1.28
N LYS A 37 7.52 15.84 -1.23
CA LYS A 37 7.16 17.21 -1.65
C LYS A 37 6.76 17.27 -3.12
N GLN A 38 7.59 16.72 -4.00
CA GLN A 38 7.31 16.72 -5.44
C GLN A 38 6.19 15.78 -5.81
N ALA A 39 6.18 14.57 -5.22
CA ALA A 39 5.17 13.55 -5.48
C ALA A 39 3.76 13.96 -5.01
N GLY A 40 3.65 14.65 -3.88
CA GLY A 40 2.40 15.11 -3.28
C GLY A 40 2.01 16.52 -3.71
N PRO A 41 2.33 17.56 -2.90
CA PRO A 41 1.83 18.92 -3.13
C PRO A 41 2.19 19.51 -4.49
N ASP A 42 3.44 19.37 -4.93
CA ASP A 42 3.86 19.93 -6.23
C ASP A 42 3.24 19.14 -7.39
N GLY A 43 3.16 17.82 -7.25
CA GLY A 43 2.47 16.98 -8.24
C GLY A 43 0.98 17.31 -8.34
N GLU A 44 0.30 17.64 -7.24
CA GLU A 44 -1.11 18.07 -7.29
C GLU A 44 -1.28 19.40 -8.00
N ARG A 45 -0.39 20.37 -7.78
CA ARG A 45 -0.37 21.65 -8.53
C ARG A 45 -0.20 21.43 -10.03
N LEU A 46 0.67 20.47 -10.42
CA LEU A 46 0.84 20.11 -11.84
C LEU A 46 -0.42 19.46 -12.41
N ARG A 47 -1.10 18.61 -11.64
CA ARG A 47 -2.37 17.97 -12.05
C ARG A 47 -3.52 18.96 -12.23
N LEU A 48 -3.53 20.06 -11.47
CA LEU A 48 -4.50 21.14 -11.69
C LEU A 48 -4.29 21.83 -13.05
N LYS A 49 -3.04 21.94 -13.51
CA LYS A 49 -2.72 22.53 -14.81
C LYS A 49 -2.88 21.55 -15.97
N ASN A 50 -2.49 20.29 -15.74
CA ASN A 50 -2.58 19.20 -16.70
C ASN A 50 -3.20 17.96 -16.03
N LYS A 51 -4.47 17.70 -16.33
CA LYS A 51 -5.24 16.58 -15.76
C LYS A 51 -4.62 15.20 -16.03
N TYR A 52 -3.79 15.08 -17.06
CA TYR A 52 -3.13 13.84 -17.46
C TYR A 52 -1.73 13.70 -16.86
N PHE A 53 -1.28 14.68 -16.06
CA PHE A 53 0.02 14.59 -15.43
C PHE A 53 0.04 13.48 -14.38
N PHE A 54 0.88 12.47 -14.62
CA PHE A 54 1.14 11.38 -13.68
C PHE A 54 2.62 10.99 -13.75
N ASP A 55 3.21 10.78 -12.59
CA ASP A 55 4.58 10.29 -12.45
C ASP A 55 4.54 8.82 -11.98
N GLU A 56 5.01 7.92 -12.83
CA GLU A 56 5.13 6.49 -12.54
C GLU A 56 5.94 6.19 -11.28
N ASN A 57 6.86 7.08 -10.92
CA ASN A 57 7.73 6.92 -9.75
C ASN A 57 6.97 7.09 -8.42
N LEU A 58 5.72 7.54 -8.45
CA LEU A 58 4.83 7.53 -7.27
C LEU A 58 4.63 6.13 -6.68
N LYS A 59 4.84 5.07 -7.47
CA LYS A 59 4.77 3.66 -7.02
C LYS A 59 5.73 3.33 -5.89
N TYR A 60 6.85 4.05 -5.77
CA TYR A 60 7.84 3.84 -4.73
C TYR A 60 7.41 4.37 -3.35
N CYS A 61 6.37 5.19 -3.28
CA CYS A 61 5.83 5.64 -1.99
C CYS A 61 5.23 4.48 -1.20
N MET A 62 5.77 4.20 -0.01
CA MET A 62 5.34 3.13 0.90
C MET A 62 4.11 3.51 1.75
N ASN A 63 3.61 4.73 1.64
CA ASN A 63 2.53 5.27 2.48
C ASN A 63 2.80 5.19 4.01
N CYS A 64 4.06 5.31 4.43
CA CYS A 64 4.47 5.22 5.83
C CYS A 64 4.12 6.45 6.69
N LYS A 65 3.62 7.52 6.08
CA LYS A 65 3.16 8.78 6.69
C LYS A 65 4.20 9.59 7.47
N ARG A 66 5.46 9.21 7.47
CA ARG A 66 6.53 10.00 8.12
C ARG A 66 6.59 11.45 7.63
N CYS A 67 6.36 11.67 6.34
CA CYS A 67 6.32 12.99 5.71
C CYS A 67 5.18 13.87 6.25
N GLU A 68 4.05 13.28 6.67
CA GLU A 68 2.92 14.00 7.26
C GLU A 68 3.23 14.41 8.69
N VAL A 69 3.81 13.49 9.47
CA VAL A 69 4.23 13.76 10.86
C VAL A 69 5.29 14.85 10.92
N ALA A 70 6.23 14.86 9.97
CA ALA A 70 7.30 15.85 9.89
C ALA A 70 6.85 17.19 9.27
N CYS A 71 5.64 17.27 8.71
CA CYS A 71 5.17 18.46 8.00
C CYS A 71 4.73 19.56 8.99
N PRO A 72 5.39 20.73 9.03
CA PRO A 72 5.01 21.81 9.93
C PRO A 72 3.65 22.43 9.62
N SER A 73 3.17 22.28 8.37
CA SER A 73 1.86 22.76 7.93
C SER A 73 0.76 21.67 7.94
N GLY A 74 1.05 20.49 8.47
CA GLY A 74 0.08 19.40 8.58
C GLY A 74 -0.47 18.85 7.27
N VAL A 75 0.25 19.04 6.14
CA VAL A 75 -0.21 18.55 4.82
C VAL A 75 -0.27 17.04 4.78
N LYS A 76 -1.38 16.48 4.30
CA LYS A 76 -1.61 15.03 4.17
C LYS A 76 -0.93 14.48 2.89
N ILE A 77 0.39 14.52 2.89
CA ILE A 77 1.23 14.28 1.71
C ILE A 77 1.09 12.83 1.20
N ALA A 78 1.10 11.85 2.09
CA ALA A 78 0.98 10.44 1.71
C ALA A 78 -0.40 10.14 1.12
N ASP A 79 -1.45 10.74 1.67
CA ASP A 79 -2.83 10.59 1.17
C ASP A 79 -2.98 11.22 -0.23
N LEU A 80 -2.33 12.38 -0.48
CA LEU A 80 -2.28 13.00 -1.81
C LEU A 80 -1.61 12.06 -2.82
N ILE A 81 -0.44 11.51 -2.49
CA ILE A 81 0.29 10.58 -3.36
C ILE A 81 -0.55 9.33 -3.63
N HIS A 82 -1.14 8.75 -2.59
CA HIS A 82 -1.96 7.55 -2.73
C HIS A 82 -3.20 7.79 -3.60
N SER A 83 -3.86 8.94 -3.42
CA SER A 83 -4.99 9.35 -4.25
C SER A 83 -4.58 9.55 -5.71
N ALA A 84 -3.44 10.19 -5.96
CA ALA A 84 -2.92 10.35 -7.31
C ALA A 84 -2.64 9.00 -7.98
N ARG A 85 -2.01 8.07 -7.28
CA ARG A 85 -1.80 6.68 -7.77
C ARG A 85 -3.12 6.01 -8.15
N ARG A 86 -4.14 6.09 -7.30
CA ARG A 86 -5.44 5.47 -7.55
C ARG A 86 -6.16 6.07 -8.76
N ARG A 87 -6.06 7.40 -8.96
CA ARG A 87 -6.80 8.12 -10.02
C ARG A 87 -6.13 8.03 -11.38
N PHE A 88 -4.82 8.08 -11.42
CA PHE A 88 -4.08 8.31 -12.67
C PHE A 88 -3.19 7.14 -13.08
N SER A 89 -2.96 6.14 -12.22
CA SER A 89 -2.21 4.96 -12.63
C SER A 89 -3.00 4.17 -13.66
N THR A 90 -2.39 3.97 -14.81
CA THR A 90 -2.92 3.11 -15.89
C THR A 90 -2.48 1.65 -15.74
N ALA A 91 -1.62 1.37 -14.76
CA ALA A 91 -1.10 0.04 -14.53
C ALA A 91 -2.20 -0.92 -14.09
N THR A 92 -2.46 -1.95 -14.87
CA THR A 92 -3.35 -3.04 -14.48
C THR A 92 -2.64 -3.91 -13.42
N PRO A 93 -3.31 -4.27 -12.31
CA PRO A 93 -2.72 -5.11 -11.29
C PRO A 93 -2.37 -6.49 -11.88
N GLY A 94 -1.14 -6.90 -11.67
CA GLY A 94 -0.67 -8.24 -12.06
C GLY A 94 -1.38 -9.36 -11.28
N LEU A 95 -1.16 -10.61 -11.70
CA LEU A 95 -1.72 -11.79 -11.02
C LEU A 95 -1.35 -11.81 -9.53
N ARG A 96 -0.08 -11.52 -9.22
CA ARG A 96 0.41 -11.42 -7.84
C ARG A 96 -0.40 -10.41 -7.02
N ASP A 97 -0.61 -9.21 -7.56
CA ASP A 97 -1.27 -8.13 -6.84
C ASP A 97 -2.75 -8.44 -6.62
N ARG A 98 -3.40 -9.09 -7.59
CA ARG A 98 -4.78 -9.57 -7.47
C ARG A 98 -4.91 -10.65 -6.40
N LEU A 99 -4.00 -11.62 -6.37
CA LEU A 99 -3.99 -12.67 -5.35
C LEU A 99 -3.78 -12.09 -3.95
N LEU A 100 -2.77 -11.23 -3.79
CA LEU A 100 -2.47 -10.58 -2.51
C LEU A 100 -3.58 -9.64 -2.03
N ALA A 101 -4.32 -9.01 -2.93
CA ALA A 101 -5.47 -8.19 -2.60
C ALA A 101 -6.71 -9.01 -2.21
N SER A 102 -6.80 -10.27 -2.66
CA SER A 102 -7.96 -11.16 -2.43
C SER A 102 -7.84 -11.97 -1.12
N THR A 103 -7.41 -11.32 -0.04
CA THR A 103 -7.14 -11.98 1.26
C THR A 103 -8.34 -12.72 1.83
N ASP A 104 -9.56 -12.17 1.70
CA ASP A 104 -10.80 -12.78 2.18
C ASP A 104 -11.12 -14.06 1.42
N PHE A 105 -10.96 -14.04 0.09
CA PHE A 105 -11.17 -15.22 -0.74
C PHE A 105 -10.16 -16.31 -0.40
N MET A 106 -8.86 -15.95 -0.34
CA MET A 106 -7.80 -16.88 0.04
C MET A 106 -8.02 -17.45 1.44
N GLY A 107 -8.42 -16.64 2.39
CA GLY A 107 -8.75 -17.06 3.74
C GLY A 107 -9.92 -18.06 3.80
N LYS A 108 -11.00 -17.78 3.08
CA LYS A 108 -12.17 -18.69 2.98
C LYS A 108 -11.80 -20.04 2.37
N MET A 109 -10.99 -20.03 1.31
CA MET A 109 -10.53 -21.26 0.64
C MET A 109 -9.54 -22.06 1.48
N ALA A 110 -8.64 -21.41 2.19
CA ALA A 110 -7.61 -22.05 2.99
C ALA A 110 -8.11 -22.62 4.33
N ARG A 111 -9.19 -22.05 4.89
CA ARG A 111 -9.73 -22.43 6.20
C ARG A 111 -10.01 -23.92 6.38
N PRO A 112 -10.80 -24.59 5.49
CA PRO A 112 -11.12 -26.01 5.69
C PRO A 112 -9.89 -26.91 5.64
N PHE A 113 -8.85 -26.48 4.95
CA PHE A 113 -7.59 -27.21 4.77
C PHE A 113 -6.41 -26.56 5.48
N ALA A 114 -6.65 -25.77 6.53
CA ALA A 114 -5.63 -24.97 7.21
C ALA A 114 -4.36 -25.73 7.59
N PRO A 115 -4.38 -26.96 8.15
CA PRO A 115 -3.15 -27.70 8.45
C PRO A 115 -2.31 -28.00 7.21
N VAL A 116 -2.96 -28.45 6.13
CA VAL A 116 -2.30 -28.81 4.87
C VAL A 116 -1.71 -27.55 4.21
N VAL A 117 -2.50 -26.49 4.12
CA VAL A 117 -2.05 -25.21 3.53
C VAL A 117 -0.88 -24.64 4.32
N ASN A 118 -0.92 -24.67 5.65
CA ASN A 118 0.18 -24.19 6.48
C ASN A 118 1.47 -25.00 6.27
N PHE A 119 1.35 -26.32 6.14
CA PHE A 119 2.48 -27.18 5.83
C PHE A 119 3.07 -26.88 4.45
N MET A 120 2.21 -26.75 3.43
CA MET A 120 2.64 -26.44 2.06
C MET A 120 3.35 -25.07 2.00
N VAL A 121 2.75 -24.02 2.56
CA VAL A 121 3.31 -22.66 2.52
C VAL A 121 4.59 -22.54 3.35
N ALA A 122 4.77 -23.38 4.36
CA ALA A 122 6.01 -23.44 5.15
C ALA A 122 7.14 -24.21 4.44
N SER A 123 6.82 -25.06 3.46
CA SER A 123 7.78 -25.95 2.80
C SER A 123 8.72 -25.17 1.86
N LYS A 124 10.01 -25.54 1.86
CA LYS A 124 11.04 -24.90 1.01
C LYS A 124 10.72 -24.98 -0.50
N PRO A 125 10.28 -26.11 -1.07
CA PRO A 125 10.00 -26.20 -2.50
C PRO A 125 8.85 -25.27 -2.94
N VAL A 126 7.78 -25.17 -2.15
CA VAL A 126 6.66 -24.27 -2.46
C VAL A 126 7.10 -22.80 -2.41
N LYS A 127 7.91 -22.43 -1.41
CA LYS A 127 8.49 -21.09 -1.33
C LYS A 127 9.38 -20.76 -2.53
N ALA A 128 10.19 -21.72 -3.01
CA ALA A 128 11.02 -21.53 -4.20
C ALA A 128 10.17 -21.32 -5.46
N VAL A 129 9.07 -22.06 -5.62
CA VAL A 129 8.13 -21.86 -6.73
C VAL A 129 7.43 -20.50 -6.62
N MET A 130 7.03 -20.08 -5.44
CA MET A 130 6.42 -18.75 -5.21
C MET A 130 7.40 -17.62 -5.52
N ASP A 131 8.68 -17.79 -5.20
CA ASP A 131 9.72 -16.82 -5.53
C ASP A 131 9.92 -16.72 -7.06
N ALA A 132 10.06 -17.84 -7.74
CA ALA A 132 10.25 -17.89 -9.18
C ALA A 132 9.05 -17.38 -10.00
N THR A 133 7.81 -17.62 -9.54
CA THR A 133 6.59 -17.30 -10.31
C THR A 133 5.93 -15.99 -9.89
N LEU A 134 5.87 -15.72 -8.60
CA LEU A 134 5.18 -14.57 -8.02
C LEU A 134 6.13 -13.49 -7.48
N HIS A 135 7.45 -13.73 -7.56
CA HIS A 135 8.47 -12.85 -6.99
C HIS A 135 8.21 -12.52 -5.50
N ILE A 136 7.80 -13.55 -4.75
CA ILE A 136 7.62 -13.48 -3.30
C ILE A 136 8.83 -14.15 -2.66
N ASP A 137 9.65 -13.37 -1.96
CA ASP A 137 10.88 -13.82 -1.32
C ASP A 137 10.69 -15.13 -0.53
N SER A 138 11.52 -16.13 -0.81
CA SER A 138 11.50 -17.45 -0.19
C SER A 138 11.80 -17.44 1.32
N HIS A 139 12.44 -16.37 1.84
CA HIS A 139 12.72 -16.21 3.28
C HIS A 139 11.51 -15.67 4.05
N ARG A 140 10.46 -15.21 3.35
CA ARG A 140 9.29 -14.64 3.98
C ARG A 140 8.54 -15.66 4.82
N THR A 141 8.17 -15.25 6.04
CA THR A 141 7.30 -16.04 6.93
C THR A 141 5.85 -15.62 6.71
N PHE A 142 4.99 -16.58 6.37
CA PHE A 142 3.56 -16.33 6.22
C PHE A 142 2.80 -16.55 7.53
N PRO A 143 1.75 -15.77 7.79
CA PRO A 143 0.87 -16.03 8.92
C PRO A 143 0.17 -17.38 8.74
N LYS A 144 -0.03 -18.11 9.86
CA LYS A 144 -0.70 -19.40 9.83
C LYS A 144 -2.21 -19.22 9.71
N TYR A 145 -2.82 -19.95 8.79
CA TYR A 145 -4.27 -20.06 8.70
C TYR A 145 -4.82 -20.85 9.88
N LYS A 146 -5.93 -20.37 10.44
CA LYS A 146 -6.68 -21.07 11.50
C LYS A 146 -8.00 -21.60 10.93
N ALA A 147 -8.42 -22.77 11.37
CA ALA A 147 -9.69 -23.35 10.95
C ALA A 147 -10.89 -22.50 11.41
N HIS A 148 -10.79 -21.89 12.59
CA HIS A 148 -11.81 -20.99 13.11
C HIS A 148 -11.49 -19.54 12.76
N GLY A 149 -12.46 -18.84 12.16
CA GLY A 149 -12.29 -17.42 11.82
C GLY A 149 -12.57 -16.50 12.99
N PHE A 150 -12.10 -15.27 12.86
CA PHE A 150 -12.33 -14.19 13.82
C PHE A 150 -13.82 -14.02 14.15
N GLU A 151 -14.71 -14.05 13.17
CA GLU A 151 -16.15 -13.88 13.40
C GLU A 151 -16.74 -14.95 14.31
N SER A 152 -16.33 -16.22 14.19
CA SER A 152 -16.81 -17.30 15.05
C SER A 152 -16.27 -17.18 16.46
N TRP A 153 -15.04 -16.73 16.61
CA TRP A 153 -14.45 -16.43 17.91
C TRP A 153 -15.14 -15.21 18.54
N PHE A 154 -15.28 -14.13 17.81
CA PHE A 154 -15.90 -12.88 18.32
C PHE A 154 -17.35 -13.08 18.76
N ARG A 155 -18.15 -13.88 18.02
CA ARG A 155 -19.53 -14.18 18.43
C ARG A 155 -19.60 -14.94 19.76
N LYS A 156 -18.64 -15.79 20.05
CA LYS A 156 -18.58 -16.49 21.34
C LYS A 156 -18.22 -15.52 22.47
N GLU A 157 -17.18 -14.72 22.25
CA GLU A 157 -16.69 -13.73 23.23
C GLU A 157 -17.71 -12.63 23.52
N ALA A 158 -18.49 -12.20 22.52
CA ALA A 158 -19.51 -11.15 22.69
C ALA A 158 -20.81 -11.64 23.35
N GLN A 159 -20.93 -12.94 23.63
CA GLN A 159 -22.07 -13.55 24.34
C GLN A 159 -21.77 -13.84 25.82
N GLU A 160 -20.52 -13.69 26.26
CA GLU A 160 -20.08 -13.71 27.66
C GLU A 160 -20.08 -12.29 28.26
#